data_4c60ff33f51f9bc4d827896668694fc8
#
_entry.id   4c60ff33f51f9bc4d827896668694fc8
#
_cell.length_a   1.000
_cell.length_b   1.000
_cell.length_c   1.000
_cell.angle_alpha   90.00
_cell.angle_beta   90.00
_cell.angle_gamma   90.00
#
_symmetry.space_group_name_H-M   'P 1'
#
loop_
_entity.id
_entity.type
_entity.pdbx_description
1 polymer ?
#
loop_
_entity_poly.entity_id
_entity_poly.type
_entity_poly.pdbx_seq_one_letter_code
_entity_poly.pdbx_strand_id
1 'polypeptide(L)'
;MSYFSKIFSFFIILVLVSNCGGLSKTNTREVPVNAQERARKNIEEGRGVSVGSILKNRGTNFEFSTSNPMWRASLEILDFMPMSTVDYSGGIIISDWYSDDDKESVKITLRFLANEVRSNSIKVIVHKKNCSSQQNCRVTLLKNSKINEELKSSILRKAAILEKEGKKKKKN
;
A
#
# COMPACT_ATOMS: atom_id res chain seq x y z
N MET A 1 50.79 -31.98 -10.88
CA MET A 1 49.75 -30.99 -10.48
C MET A 1 48.32 -31.55 -10.35
N SER A 2 48.04 -32.77 -10.72
CA SER A 2 46.69 -33.36 -10.77
C SER A 2 46.19 -33.95 -9.41
N TYR A 3 47.09 -34.50 -8.60
CA TYR A 3 46.71 -35.09 -7.30
C TYR A 3 46.31 -34.05 -6.23
N PHE A 4 46.99 -32.92 -6.19
CA PHE A 4 46.74 -31.85 -5.24
C PHE A 4 45.36 -31.22 -5.47
N SER A 5 44.94 -31.06 -6.71
CA SER A 5 43.63 -30.54 -7.09
C SER A 5 42.48 -31.49 -6.67
N LYS A 6 42.71 -32.80 -6.80
CA LYS A 6 41.69 -33.79 -6.39
C LYS A 6 41.54 -33.88 -4.87
N ILE A 7 42.64 -33.78 -4.12
CA ILE A 7 42.61 -33.74 -2.64
C ILE A 7 41.92 -32.46 -2.15
N PHE A 8 42.17 -31.31 -2.78
CA PHE A 8 41.58 -30.05 -2.44
C PHE A 8 40.04 -30.05 -2.72
N SER A 9 39.62 -30.64 -3.87
CA SER A 9 38.21 -30.80 -4.21
C SER A 9 37.49 -31.73 -3.21
N PHE A 10 38.11 -32.79 -2.76
CA PHE A 10 37.57 -33.73 -1.78
C PHE A 10 37.40 -33.07 -0.40
N PHE A 11 38.34 -32.21 -0.03
CA PHE A 11 38.26 -31.45 1.24
C PHE A 11 37.12 -30.41 1.23
N ILE A 12 36.89 -29.75 0.10
CA ILE A 12 35.75 -28.80 -0.06
C ILE A 12 34.39 -29.53 0.07
N ILE A 13 34.28 -30.71 -0.53
CA ILE A 13 33.06 -31.53 -0.43
C ILE A 13 32.79 -31.97 1.03
N LEU A 14 33.87 -32.35 1.75
CA LEU A 14 33.76 -32.76 3.14
C LEU A 14 33.27 -31.62 4.07
N VAL A 15 33.73 -30.38 3.83
CA VAL A 15 33.31 -29.20 4.60
C VAL A 15 31.85 -28.83 4.29
N LEU A 16 31.38 -29.03 3.08
CA LEU A 16 29.99 -28.75 2.69
C LEU A 16 29.00 -29.74 3.30
N VAL A 17 29.41 -30.98 3.52
CA VAL A 17 28.52 -31.99 4.15
C VAL A 17 28.43 -31.83 5.68
N SER A 18 29.44 -31.20 6.30
CA SER A 18 29.45 -30.97 7.76
C SER A 18 28.49 -29.86 8.20
N ASN A 19 27.93 -29.08 7.27
CA ASN A 19 27.03 -27.94 7.55
C ASN A 19 25.54 -28.34 7.54
N CYS A 20 25.20 -29.63 7.58
CA CYS A 20 23.87 -30.08 7.92
C CYS A 20 23.63 -29.79 9.41
N GLY A 21 23.23 -28.56 9.71
CA GLY A 21 22.86 -28.08 11.03
C GLY A 21 21.86 -29.03 11.67
N GLY A 22 22.21 -29.49 12.86
CA GLY A 22 21.50 -30.52 13.59
C GLY A 22 19.99 -30.27 13.62
N LEU A 23 19.23 -31.26 13.24
CA LEU A 23 17.82 -31.39 13.54
C LEU A 23 17.65 -31.15 15.04
N SER A 24 17.02 -30.03 15.41
CA SER A 24 16.69 -29.76 16.80
C SER A 24 15.88 -30.94 17.32
N LYS A 25 16.40 -31.63 18.32
CA LYS A 25 15.71 -32.77 18.94
C LYS A 25 14.46 -32.26 19.62
N THR A 26 13.36 -32.26 18.91
CA THR A 26 12.03 -31.97 19.48
C THR A 26 11.69 -33.15 20.38
N ASN A 27 11.45 -32.90 21.66
CA ASN A 27 11.03 -33.89 22.62
C ASN A 27 9.63 -34.38 22.25
N THR A 28 9.55 -35.49 21.51
CA THR A 28 8.27 -36.04 21.01
C THR A 28 7.32 -36.51 22.12
N ARG A 29 7.80 -36.60 23.36
CA ARG A 29 6.99 -36.89 24.55
C ARG A 29 6.19 -35.69 25.05
N GLU A 30 6.61 -34.47 24.74
CA GLU A 30 5.96 -33.24 25.18
C GLU A 30 5.09 -32.61 24.12
N VAL A 31 5.21 -33.05 22.88
CA VAL A 31 4.43 -32.53 21.75
C VAL A 31 3.25 -33.47 21.47
N PRO A 32 1.99 -33.02 21.61
CA PRO A 32 0.83 -33.84 21.34
C PRO A 32 0.83 -34.35 19.89
N VAL A 33 0.50 -35.64 19.72
CA VAL A 33 0.44 -36.31 18.40
C VAL A 33 -0.68 -35.72 17.56
N ASN A 34 -1.77 -35.27 18.21
CA ASN A 34 -2.94 -34.73 17.52
C ASN A 34 -2.70 -33.26 17.10
N ALA A 35 -3.00 -32.95 15.85
CA ALA A 35 -2.84 -31.60 15.30
C ALA A 35 -3.70 -30.56 16.03
N GLN A 36 -4.90 -30.90 16.48
CA GLN A 36 -5.79 -30.00 17.22
C GLN A 36 -5.27 -29.71 18.63
N GLU A 37 -4.70 -30.67 19.32
CA GLU A 37 -4.06 -30.49 20.63
C GLU A 37 -2.82 -29.63 20.52
N ARG A 38 -2.00 -29.81 19.49
CA ARG A 38 -0.85 -28.94 19.23
C ARG A 38 -1.29 -27.48 18.98
N ALA A 39 -2.36 -27.29 18.24
CA ALA A 39 -2.90 -25.95 17.99
C ALA A 39 -3.40 -25.30 19.29
N ARG A 40 -4.12 -26.04 20.15
CA ARG A 40 -4.55 -25.56 21.48
C ARG A 40 -3.39 -25.20 22.37
N LYS A 41 -2.41 -26.08 22.50
CA LYS A 41 -1.21 -25.86 23.31
C LYS A 41 -0.43 -24.63 22.84
N ASN A 42 -0.28 -24.44 21.52
CA ASN A 42 0.37 -23.25 20.98
C ASN A 42 -0.42 -21.95 21.26
N ILE A 43 -1.75 -22.02 21.30
CA ILE A 43 -2.59 -20.87 21.68
C ILE A 43 -2.44 -20.55 23.17
N GLU A 44 -2.47 -21.56 24.05
CA GLU A 44 -2.33 -21.44 25.50
C GLU A 44 -0.93 -20.91 25.89
N GLU A 45 0.13 -21.35 25.20
CA GLU A 45 1.50 -20.89 25.39
C GLU A 45 1.80 -19.56 24.69
N GLY A 46 0.82 -18.91 24.06
CA GLY A 46 0.99 -17.65 23.34
C GLY A 46 1.82 -17.76 22.07
N ARG A 47 2.14 -18.99 21.62
CA ARG A 47 2.86 -19.27 20.37
C ARG A 47 1.93 -19.42 19.17
N GLY A 48 0.64 -19.34 19.38
CA GLY A 48 -0.35 -19.35 18.32
C GLY A 48 -0.21 -18.11 17.45
N VAL A 49 -0.15 -18.30 16.13
CA VAL A 49 -0.26 -17.20 15.20
C VAL A 49 -1.70 -16.72 15.25
N SER A 50 -1.99 -15.66 16.02
CA SER A 50 -3.32 -15.09 16.04
C SER A 50 -3.62 -14.46 14.67
N VAL A 51 -4.85 -14.67 14.19
CA VAL A 51 -5.32 -14.00 12.95
C VAL A 51 -5.10 -12.49 13.04
N GLY A 52 -5.19 -11.89 14.24
CA GLY A 52 -4.87 -10.50 14.49
C GLY A 52 -3.38 -10.15 14.29
N SER A 53 -2.44 -11.08 14.56
CA SER A 53 -1.00 -10.83 14.32
C SER A 53 -0.63 -11.01 12.85
N ILE A 54 -1.29 -11.90 12.12
CA ILE A 54 -1.14 -12.01 10.65
C ILE A 54 -1.71 -10.77 9.97
N LEU A 55 -2.84 -10.27 10.42
CA LEU A 55 -3.46 -9.03 9.91
C LEU A 55 -2.64 -7.79 10.28
N LYS A 56 -1.99 -7.79 11.45
CA LYS A 56 -1.17 -6.68 11.92
C LYS A 56 0.22 -6.63 11.27
N ASN A 57 0.75 -7.78 10.84
CA ASN A 57 2.10 -7.92 10.28
C ASN A 57 2.12 -8.18 8.75
N ARG A 58 0.97 -8.35 8.10
CA ARG A 58 0.88 -8.27 6.65
C ARG A 58 1.00 -6.82 6.27
N GLY A 59 2.24 -6.47 5.92
CA GLY A 59 2.64 -5.20 5.42
C GLY A 59 1.67 -4.65 4.39
N THR A 60 1.48 -3.35 4.44
CA THR A 60 0.80 -2.54 3.41
C THR A 60 -0.58 -3.05 2.97
N ASN A 61 -1.43 -3.43 3.91
CA ASN A 61 -2.84 -3.28 3.66
C ASN A 61 -3.06 -1.76 3.63
N PHE A 62 -3.00 -1.22 2.44
CA PHE A 62 -3.43 0.14 2.19
C PHE A 62 -4.94 0.18 2.44
N GLU A 63 -5.34 0.20 3.70
CA GLU A 63 -6.72 0.55 4.06
C GLU A 63 -6.93 2.02 3.74
N PHE A 64 -6.97 2.33 2.44
CA PHE A 64 -7.36 3.66 1.98
C PHE A 64 -8.83 3.94 2.27
N SER A 65 -9.62 2.92 2.64
CA SER A 65 -11.05 3.06 2.76
C SER A 65 -11.47 4.10 3.83
N THR A 66 -12.03 3.69 4.92
CA THR A 66 -12.64 4.62 5.89
C THR A 66 -11.66 5.20 6.91
N SER A 67 -10.49 4.58 7.09
CA SER A 67 -9.53 4.97 8.13
C SER A 67 -8.44 5.93 7.63
N ASN A 68 -8.12 5.94 6.34
CA ASN A 68 -7.09 6.84 5.81
C ASN A 68 -7.62 8.26 5.62
N PRO A 69 -7.11 9.26 6.37
CA PRO A 69 -7.58 10.63 6.29
C PRO A 69 -7.30 11.29 4.94
N MET A 70 -6.22 10.93 4.25
CA MET A 70 -5.88 11.45 2.91
C MET A 70 -6.90 10.98 1.88
N TRP A 71 -7.28 9.71 1.94
CA TRP A 71 -8.28 9.11 1.04
C TRP A 71 -9.64 9.78 1.21
N ARG A 72 -10.11 9.88 2.45
CA ARG A 72 -11.38 10.54 2.78
C ARG A 72 -11.39 12.00 2.33
N ALA A 73 -10.33 12.74 2.64
CA ALA A 73 -10.19 14.14 2.24
C ALA A 73 -10.26 14.30 0.72
N SER A 74 -9.65 13.38 -0.03
CA SER A 74 -9.66 13.42 -1.49
C SER A 74 -11.05 13.20 -2.07
N LEU A 75 -11.79 12.23 -1.54
CA LEU A 75 -13.17 11.97 -1.97
C LEU A 75 -14.09 13.16 -1.65
N GLU A 76 -13.97 13.75 -0.44
CA GLU A 76 -14.77 14.92 -0.06
C GLU A 76 -14.47 16.17 -0.91
N ILE A 77 -13.20 16.37 -1.31
CA ILE A 77 -12.80 17.52 -2.14
C ILE A 77 -13.21 17.33 -3.60
N LEU A 78 -13.20 16.10 -4.09
CA LEU A 78 -13.57 15.78 -5.48
C LEU A 78 -15.03 15.36 -5.63
N ASP A 79 -15.86 15.49 -4.61
CA ASP A 79 -17.26 15.03 -4.59
C ASP A 79 -18.13 15.62 -5.71
N PHE A 80 -17.78 16.82 -6.18
CA PHE A 80 -18.48 17.48 -7.30
C PHE A 80 -18.16 16.88 -8.68
N MET A 81 -17.12 16.03 -8.78
CA MET A 81 -16.69 15.44 -10.06
C MET A 81 -17.19 14.00 -10.18
N PRO A 82 -17.68 13.59 -11.35
CA PRO A 82 -17.92 12.18 -11.61
C PRO A 82 -16.61 11.38 -11.58
N MET A 83 -16.65 10.21 -10.94
CA MET A 83 -15.49 9.33 -10.80
C MET A 83 -15.53 8.23 -11.87
N SER A 84 -14.42 8.07 -12.59
CA SER A 84 -14.21 6.99 -13.56
C SER A 84 -13.68 5.73 -12.89
N THR A 85 -12.75 5.89 -11.94
CA THR A 85 -12.11 4.76 -11.25
C THR A 85 -11.79 5.14 -9.80
N VAL A 86 -12.17 4.27 -8.87
CA VAL A 86 -11.82 4.37 -7.45
C VAL A 86 -11.30 3.02 -7.01
N ASP A 87 -9.98 2.87 -6.96
CA ASP A 87 -9.31 1.63 -6.55
C ASP A 87 -8.64 1.82 -5.19
N TYR A 88 -9.26 1.23 -4.16
CA TYR A 88 -8.76 1.28 -2.78
C TYR A 88 -7.43 0.55 -2.61
N SER A 89 -7.26 -0.58 -3.27
CA SER A 89 -6.07 -1.42 -3.13
C SER A 89 -4.87 -0.85 -3.88
N GLY A 90 -5.11 -0.32 -5.06
CA GLY A 90 -4.09 0.34 -5.87
C GLY A 90 -3.77 1.77 -5.43
N GLY A 91 -4.56 2.34 -4.51
CA GLY A 91 -4.36 3.70 -4.03
C GLY A 91 -4.51 4.74 -5.13
N ILE A 92 -5.53 4.60 -5.99
CA ILE A 92 -5.74 5.50 -7.11
C ILE A 92 -7.21 5.96 -7.20
N ILE A 93 -7.40 7.25 -7.44
CA ILE A 93 -8.69 7.85 -7.78
C ILE A 93 -8.53 8.56 -9.12
N ILE A 94 -9.44 8.29 -10.04
CA ILE A 94 -9.47 8.93 -11.36
C ILE A 94 -10.88 9.51 -11.56
N SER A 95 -10.98 10.82 -11.76
CA SER A 95 -12.24 11.44 -12.18
C SER A 95 -12.55 11.12 -13.64
N ASP A 96 -13.77 11.32 -14.03
CA ASP A 96 -14.08 11.47 -15.47
C ASP A 96 -13.74 12.89 -15.93
N TRP A 97 -13.94 13.16 -17.21
CA TRP A 97 -13.81 14.51 -17.74
C TRP A 97 -14.93 15.40 -17.19
N TYR A 98 -14.52 16.44 -16.49
CA TYR A 98 -15.42 17.45 -15.95
C TYR A 98 -15.24 18.77 -16.71
N SER A 99 -16.32 19.42 -17.04
CA SER A 99 -16.34 20.67 -17.78
C SER A 99 -17.48 21.55 -17.29
N ASP A 100 -17.19 22.80 -17.06
CA ASP A 100 -18.21 23.85 -16.90
C ASP A 100 -18.57 24.48 -18.25
N ASP A 101 -17.70 24.32 -19.26
CA ASP A 101 -17.82 24.86 -20.61
C ASP A 101 -17.61 23.75 -21.63
N ASP A 102 -18.31 23.85 -22.80
CA ASP A 102 -18.17 22.85 -23.88
C ASP A 102 -16.79 22.78 -24.52
N LYS A 103 -15.93 23.77 -24.29
CA LYS A 103 -14.61 23.89 -24.92
C LYS A 103 -13.49 23.29 -24.11
N GLU A 104 -13.56 23.33 -22.78
CA GLU A 104 -12.48 22.91 -21.90
C GLU A 104 -12.98 21.88 -20.87
N SER A 105 -12.27 20.77 -20.74
CA SER A 105 -12.56 19.76 -19.73
C SER A 105 -11.31 19.39 -18.96
N VAL A 106 -11.48 19.02 -17.69
CA VAL A 106 -10.39 18.63 -16.79
C VAL A 106 -10.62 17.21 -16.31
N LYS A 107 -9.55 16.43 -16.25
CA LYS A 107 -9.51 15.09 -15.67
C LYS A 107 -8.42 15.04 -14.60
N ILE A 108 -8.79 14.61 -13.41
CA ILE A 108 -7.90 14.55 -12.25
C ILE A 108 -7.60 13.10 -11.92
N THR A 109 -6.32 12.81 -11.70
CA THR A 109 -5.86 11.52 -11.19
C THR A 109 -5.07 11.75 -9.93
N LEU A 110 -5.50 11.13 -8.84
CA LEU A 110 -4.79 11.09 -7.57
C LEU A 110 -4.14 9.73 -7.40
N ARG A 111 -2.85 9.72 -7.06
CA ARG A 111 -2.11 8.50 -6.70
C ARG A 111 -1.56 8.65 -5.30
N PHE A 112 -1.95 7.74 -4.42
CA PHE A 112 -1.44 7.67 -3.06
C PHE A 112 -0.18 6.80 -3.04
N LEU A 113 0.89 7.36 -2.52
CA LEU A 113 2.21 6.72 -2.45
C LEU A 113 2.52 6.21 -1.04
N ALA A 114 1.84 6.78 -0.04
CA ALA A 114 1.95 6.40 1.37
C ALA A 114 0.68 6.79 2.14
N ASN A 115 0.49 6.22 3.34
CA ASN A 115 -0.69 6.46 4.17
C ASN A 115 -0.58 7.72 5.06
N GLU A 116 0.59 8.35 5.10
CA GLU A 116 0.86 9.49 5.97
C GLU A 116 0.35 10.79 5.37
N VAL A 117 -0.10 11.71 6.22
CA VAL A 117 -0.54 13.05 5.80
C VAL A 117 0.67 13.92 5.53
N ARG A 118 1.30 13.72 4.37
CA ARG A 118 2.49 14.44 3.89
C ARG A 118 2.38 14.80 2.42
N SER A 119 3.06 15.84 2.03
CA SER A 119 3.07 16.34 0.64
C SER A 119 3.63 15.33 -0.38
N ASN A 120 4.56 14.47 0.03
CA ASN A 120 5.14 13.42 -0.83
C ASN A 120 4.32 12.12 -0.85
N SER A 121 3.30 12.00 0.00
CA SER A 121 2.43 10.82 0.07
C SER A 121 1.32 10.80 -0.98
N ILE A 122 1.12 11.91 -1.71
CA ILE A 122 0.13 12.03 -2.77
C ILE A 122 0.71 12.68 -4.01
N LYS A 123 0.38 12.13 -5.17
CA LYS A 123 0.68 12.70 -6.47
C LYS A 123 -0.62 13.10 -7.16
N VAL A 124 -0.74 14.39 -7.49
CA VAL A 124 -1.85 14.96 -8.25
C VAL A 124 -1.43 15.11 -9.70
N ILE A 125 -2.21 14.59 -10.61
CA ILE A 125 -2.00 14.65 -12.06
C ILE A 125 -3.26 15.22 -12.67
N VAL A 126 -3.13 16.32 -13.40
CA VAL A 126 -4.25 17.00 -14.04
C VAL A 126 -4.06 17.01 -15.55
N HIS A 127 -5.03 16.50 -16.28
CA HIS A 127 -5.11 16.59 -17.72
C HIS A 127 -6.17 17.61 -18.09
N LYS A 128 -5.85 18.45 -19.07
CA LYS A 128 -6.77 19.40 -19.67
C LYS A 128 -7.04 18.99 -21.11
N LYS A 129 -8.30 18.95 -21.47
CA LYS A 129 -8.76 18.68 -22.83
C LYS A 129 -9.40 19.97 -23.37
N ASN A 130 -8.90 20.46 -24.50
CA ASN A 130 -9.43 21.60 -25.22
C ASN A 130 -9.96 21.14 -26.57
N CYS A 131 -11.21 21.47 -26.88
CA CYS A 131 -11.84 21.12 -28.12
C CYS A 131 -12.13 22.39 -28.93
N SER A 132 -11.61 22.48 -30.16
CA SER A 132 -11.96 23.53 -31.12
C SER A 132 -13.24 23.21 -31.91
N SER A 133 -13.58 21.94 -32.02
CA SER A 133 -14.84 21.41 -32.54
C SER A 133 -15.10 20.06 -31.89
N GLN A 134 -16.30 19.47 -32.05
CA GLN A 134 -16.66 18.18 -31.48
C GLN A 134 -15.71 17.03 -31.82
N GLN A 135 -14.94 17.14 -32.91
CA GLN A 135 -14.02 16.08 -33.37
C GLN A 135 -12.54 16.45 -33.20
N ASN A 136 -12.21 17.70 -32.88
CA ASN A 136 -10.83 18.15 -32.79
C ASN A 136 -10.49 18.60 -31.38
N CYS A 137 -10.16 17.62 -30.51
CA CYS A 137 -9.80 17.82 -29.14
C CYS A 137 -8.32 17.52 -28.90
N ARG A 138 -7.65 18.40 -28.18
CA ARG A 138 -6.26 18.22 -27.74
C ARG A 138 -6.21 18.02 -26.23
N VAL A 139 -5.58 16.92 -25.80
CA VAL A 139 -5.33 16.63 -24.39
C VAL A 139 -3.90 17.03 -24.03
N THR A 140 -3.74 17.78 -22.97
CA THR A 140 -2.44 18.22 -22.44
C THR A 140 -2.32 17.92 -20.95
N LEU A 141 -1.11 17.49 -20.53
CA LEU A 141 -0.79 17.31 -19.13
C LEU A 141 -0.37 18.65 -18.53
N LEU A 142 -1.06 19.08 -17.48
CA LEU A 142 -0.70 20.28 -16.73
C LEU A 142 0.40 19.95 -15.73
N LYS A 143 1.67 20.17 -16.11
CA LYS A 143 2.81 19.97 -15.22
C LYS A 143 2.95 21.19 -14.30
N ASN A 144 3.09 20.96 -12.98
CA ASN A 144 3.34 22.02 -11.98
C ASN A 144 2.39 23.21 -12.10
N SER A 145 1.12 22.94 -12.41
CA SER A 145 0.12 23.99 -12.52
C SER A 145 -0.35 24.44 -11.14
N LYS A 146 -0.83 25.68 -11.06
CA LYS A 146 -1.44 26.21 -9.84
C LYS A 146 -2.56 25.32 -9.31
N ILE A 147 -3.34 24.70 -10.21
CA ILE A 147 -4.39 23.76 -9.88
C ILE A 147 -3.85 22.52 -9.15
N ASN A 148 -2.73 21.96 -9.59
CA ASN A 148 -2.12 20.79 -8.94
C ASN A 148 -1.72 21.09 -7.49
N GLU A 149 -1.09 22.25 -7.27
CA GLU A 149 -0.61 22.65 -5.96
C GLU A 149 -1.77 23.05 -5.02
N GLU A 150 -2.76 23.77 -5.51
CA GLU A 150 -3.93 24.15 -4.74
C GLU A 150 -4.76 22.93 -4.35
N LEU A 151 -4.99 22.00 -5.27
CA LEU A 151 -5.72 20.77 -4.98
C LEU A 151 -4.97 19.91 -3.95
N LYS A 152 -3.67 19.73 -4.13
CA LYS A 152 -2.81 19.01 -3.19
C LYS A 152 -2.83 19.64 -1.80
N SER A 153 -2.71 20.95 -1.72
CA SER A 153 -2.74 21.71 -0.47
C SER A 153 -4.09 21.56 0.23
N SER A 154 -5.19 21.64 -0.51
CA SER A 154 -6.54 21.49 0.02
C SER A 154 -6.79 20.09 0.58
N ILE A 155 -6.36 19.04 -0.15
CA ILE A 155 -6.43 17.65 0.32
C ILE A 155 -5.63 17.46 1.61
N LEU A 156 -4.39 17.96 1.67
CA LEU A 156 -3.54 17.85 2.86
C LEU A 156 -4.13 18.55 4.07
N ARG A 157 -4.67 19.75 3.88
CA ARG A 157 -5.33 20.52 4.95
C ARG A 157 -6.55 19.78 5.50
N LYS A 158 -7.42 19.28 4.64
CA LYS A 158 -8.60 18.50 5.04
C LYS A 158 -8.20 17.20 5.73
N ALA A 159 -7.21 16.49 5.19
CA ALA A 159 -6.69 15.25 5.77
C ALA A 159 -6.13 15.46 7.18
N ALA A 160 -5.41 16.56 7.41
CA ALA A 160 -4.88 16.89 8.75
C ALA A 160 -6.00 17.13 9.77
N ILE A 161 -7.14 17.71 9.36
CA ILE A 161 -8.31 17.87 10.22
C ILE A 161 -8.90 16.50 10.57
N LEU A 162 -9.16 15.65 9.56
CA LEU A 162 -9.71 14.31 9.75
C LEU A 162 -8.81 13.42 10.61
N GLU A 163 -7.49 13.52 10.47
CA GLU A 163 -6.53 12.81 11.32
C GLU A 163 -6.64 13.21 12.79
N LYS A 164 -6.75 14.52 13.08
CA LYS A 164 -6.94 15.03 14.44
C LYS A 164 -8.24 14.54 15.06
N GLU A 165 -9.32 14.53 14.31
CA GLU A 165 -10.63 14.03 14.75
C GLU A 165 -10.60 12.54 15.05
N GLY A 166 -9.95 11.75 14.19
CA GLY A 166 -9.77 10.32 14.39
C GLY A 166 -8.96 9.98 15.66
N LYS A 167 -7.92 10.78 15.95
CA LYS A 167 -7.11 10.62 17.18
C LYS A 167 -7.92 10.98 18.45
N LYS A 168 -8.82 11.96 18.40
CA LYS A 168 -9.70 12.30 19.53
C LYS A 168 -10.71 11.19 19.85
N LYS A 169 -11.35 10.62 18.81
CA LYS A 169 -12.32 9.52 18.97
C LYS A 169 -11.70 8.23 19.52
N LYS A 170 -10.41 8.01 19.37
CA LYS A 170 -9.71 6.84 19.94
C LYS A 170 -9.28 7.02 21.39
N LYS A 171 -9.34 8.24 21.92
CA LYS A 171 -8.96 8.55 23.31
C LYS A 171 -10.16 8.58 24.28
N ASN A 172 -11.36 8.66 23.77
CA ASN A 172 -12.63 8.57 24.50
C ASN A 172 -13.19 7.14 24.36
#